data_156c6e7ed6ea99dddb1fcbcf31ee3c75
#
_entry.id   156c6e7ed6ea99dddb1fcbcf31ee3c75
#
_cell.length_a   1.000
_cell.length_b   1.000
_cell.length_c   1.000
_cell.angle_alpha   90.00
_cell.angle_beta   90.00
_cell.angle_gamma   90.00
#
_symmetry.space_group_name_H-M   'P 1'
#
loop_
_entity.id
_entity.type
_entity.pdbx_description
1 polymer ?
#
loop_
_entity_poly.entity_id
_entity_poly.type
_entity_poly.pdbx_seq_one_letter_code
_entity_poly.pdbx_strand_id
1 'polypeptide(L)'
;IDAVFIGPNDMTTSLGIPDEVDNPIYLDTLSKIIKAADDRGLPTMIHQQTISTSAKAIELGARFIMHSSDAGILLRGTQDEFAELRKIAGKKHGGVAEVVAEDTLDVV
;
A
#
# COMPACT_ATOMS: atom_id res chain seq x y z
N ILE A 1 8.73 -25.10 6.88
CA ILE A 1 7.88 -23.97 6.47
C ILE A 1 7.84 -23.85 4.96
N ASP A 2 6.76 -23.33 4.42
CA ASP A 2 6.50 -23.28 2.98
C ASP A 2 6.61 -21.87 2.39
N ALA A 3 6.55 -20.85 3.22
CA ALA A 3 6.67 -19.46 2.83
C ALA A 3 7.05 -18.56 4.02
N VAL A 4 7.51 -17.36 3.71
CA VAL A 4 7.72 -16.28 4.68
C VAL A 4 6.69 -15.18 4.43
N PHE A 5 5.97 -14.77 5.48
CA PHE A 5 5.02 -13.67 5.39
C PHE A 5 5.51 -12.46 6.17
N ILE A 6 5.54 -11.30 5.51
CA ILE A 6 6.03 -10.04 6.07
C ILE A 6 4.86 -9.09 6.27
N GLY A 7 4.70 -8.61 7.53
CA GLY A 7 3.82 -7.51 7.88
C GLY A 7 4.60 -6.18 7.89
N PRO A 8 4.37 -5.26 6.94
CA PRO A 8 5.12 -4.00 6.89
C PRO A 8 5.01 -3.16 8.16
N ASN A 9 3.83 -3.07 8.74
CA ASN A 9 3.60 -2.27 9.95
C ASN A 9 4.35 -2.86 11.15
N ASP A 10 4.30 -4.19 11.31
CA ASP A 10 5.05 -4.87 12.38
C ASP A 10 6.55 -4.68 12.21
N MET A 11 7.03 -4.78 10.97
CA MET A 11 8.46 -4.64 10.67
C MET A 11 8.93 -3.21 10.88
N THR A 12 8.23 -2.20 10.39
CA THR A 12 8.58 -0.79 10.59
C THR A 12 8.56 -0.41 12.07
N THR A 13 7.56 -0.90 12.81
CA THR A 13 7.49 -0.70 14.26
C THR A 13 8.68 -1.35 14.97
N SER A 14 9.03 -2.57 14.62
CA SER A 14 10.17 -3.28 15.20
C SER A 14 11.52 -2.61 14.90
N LEU A 15 11.61 -1.93 13.75
CA LEU A 15 12.79 -1.16 13.37
C LEU A 15 12.85 0.24 14.00
N GLY A 16 11.82 0.64 14.75
CA GLY A 16 11.75 1.96 15.38
C GLY A 16 11.38 3.09 14.43
N ILE A 17 10.81 2.77 13.27
CA ILE A 17 10.39 3.69 12.21
C ILE A 17 8.94 3.38 11.79
N PRO A 18 7.97 3.46 12.70
CA PRO A 18 6.60 3.05 12.43
C PRO A 18 6.03 3.76 11.21
N ASP A 19 5.38 2.99 10.33
CA ASP A 19 4.72 3.41 9.08
C ASP A 19 5.65 4.01 7.99
N GLU A 20 6.95 4.09 8.23
CA GLU A 20 7.93 4.60 7.26
C GLU A 20 8.33 3.53 6.22
N VAL A 21 7.40 3.10 5.38
CA VAL A 21 7.62 2.03 4.39
C VAL A 21 8.54 2.42 3.23
N ASP A 22 8.84 3.71 3.06
CA ASP A 22 9.83 4.21 2.08
C ASP A 22 11.20 4.47 2.70
N ASN A 23 11.34 4.25 4.02
CA ASN A 23 12.61 4.45 4.72
C ASN A 23 13.66 3.44 4.22
N PRO A 24 14.89 3.90 3.90
CA PRO A 24 15.97 3.01 3.44
C PRO A 24 16.27 1.85 4.39
N ILE A 25 16.12 2.04 5.71
CA ILE A 25 16.31 0.98 6.71
C ILE A 25 15.28 -0.14 6.51
N TYR A 26 14.02 0.22 6.28
CA TYR A 26 12.96 -0.74 5.98
C TYR A 26 13.22 -1.48 4.67
N LEU A 27 13.51 -0.76 3.60
CA LEU A 27 13.73 -1.34 2.26
C LEU A 27 14.95 -2.27 2.22
N ASP A 28 16.04 -1.90 2.90
CA ASP A 28 17.23 -2.74 3.02
C ASP A 28 16.93 -4.02 3.83
N THR A 29 16.22 -3.89 4.93
CA THR A 29 15.81 -5.05 5.75
C THR A 29 14.88 -5.97 4.98
N LEU A 30 13.89 -5.42 4.28
CA LEU A 30 12.97 -6.17 3.44
C LEU A 30 13.72 -6.95 2.35
N SER A 31 14.65 -6.29 1.66
CA SER A 31 15.50 -6.92 0.64
C SER A 31 16.32 -8.08 1.20
N LYS A 32 16.91 -7.92 2.38
CA LYS A 32 17.68 -8.99 3.05
C LYS A 32 16.82 -10.18 3.42
N ILE A 33 15.60 -9.95 3.90
CA ILE A 33 14.67 -11.03 4.25
C ILE A 33 14.24 -11.80 3.01
N ILE A 34 13.85 -11.08 1.94
CA ILE A 34 13.44 -11.69 0.67
C ILE A 34 14.59 -12.54 0.11
N LYS A 35 15.80 -11.99 0.08
CA LYS A 35 16.96 -12.73 -0.40
C LYS A 35 17.26 -13.97 0.44
N ALA A 36 17.22 -13.86 1.76
CA ALA A 36 17.48 -14.99 2.66
C ALA A 36 16.45 -16.11 2.51
N ALA A 37 15.19 -15.77 2.23
CA ALA A 37 14.13 -16.72 1.93
C ALA A 37 14.35 -17.40 0.57
N ASP A 38 14.66 -16.59 -0.44
CA ASP A 38 14.88 -17.05 -1.81
C ASP A 38 16.09 -18.00 -1.91
N ASP A 39 17.18 -17.72 -1.21
CA ASP A 39 18.36 -18.58 -1.11
C ASP A 39 18.02 -19.98 -0.52
N ARG A 40 16.87 -20.13 0.13
CA ARG A 40 16.35 -21.39 0.69
C ARG A 40 15.16 -21.96 -0.10
N GLY A 41 14.83 -21.38 -1.25
CA GLY A 41 13.70 -21.79 -2.06
C GLY A 41 12.33 -21.46 -1.44
N LEU A 42 12.28 -20.56 -0.45
CA LEU A 42 11.05 -20.13 0.21
C LEU A 42 10.51 -18.87 -0.44
N PRO A 43 9.26 -18.88 -0.94
CA PRO A 43 8.63 -17.68 -1.44
C PRO A 43 8.33 -16.69 -0.30
N THR A 44 8.47 -15.41 -0.58
CA THR A 44 8.08 -14.35 0.34
C THR A 44 6.73 -13.77 -0.06
N MET A 45 5.82 -13.69 0.91
CA MET A 45 4.54 -13.00 0.81
C MET A 45 4.60 -11.73 1.64
N ILE A 46 4.01 -10.65 1.10
CA ILE A 46 3.95 -9.35 1.79
C ILE A 46 2.59 -8.70 1.57
N HIS A 47 2.03 -8.11 2.62
CA HIS A 47 0.83 -7.29 2.53
C HIS A 47 1.20 -5.85 2.18
N GLN A 48 0.61 -5.32 1.11
CA GLN A 48 0.86 -3.95 0.65
C GLN A 48 -0.44 -3.20 0.39
N GLN A 49 -0.51 -1.95 0.81
CA GLN A 49 -1.74 -1.16 0.76
C GLN A 49 -1.93 -0.41 -0.57
N THR A 50 -0.85 -0.06 -1.24
CA THR A 50 -0.89 0.76 -2.46
C THR A 50 -0.21 0.07 -3.63
N ILE A 51 -0.49 0.54 -4.84
CA ILE A 51 0.18 0.04 -6.05
C ILE A 51 1.68 0.32 -5.99
N SER A 52 2.09 1.50 -5.52
CA SER A 52 3.51 1.85 -5.44
C SER A 52 4.29 0.93 -4.50
N THR A 53 3.75 0.66 -3.31
CA THR A 53 4.40 -0.25 -2.35
C THR A 53 4.36 -1.70 -2.83
N SER A 54 3.29 -2.12 -3.51
CA SER A 54 3.22 -3.45 -4.14
C SER A 54 4.25 -3.61 -5.25
N ALA A 55 4.38 -2.63 -6.13
CA ALA A 55 5.38 -2.62 -7.19
C ALA A 55 6.80 -2.73 -6.61
N LYS A 56 7.10 -1.97 -5.56
CA LYS A 56 8.39 -2.00 -4.87
C LYS A 56 8.70 -3.38 -4.29
N ALA A 57 7.72 -4.03 -3.66
CA ALA A 57 7.90 -5.37 -3.12
C ALA A 57 8.17 -6.40 -4.24
N ILE A 58 7.50 -6.29 -5.38
CA ILE A 58 7.74 -7.14 -6.55
C ILE A 58 9.16 -6.92 -7.09
N GLU A 59 9.59 -5.67 -7.24
CA GLU A 59 10.96 -5.33 -7.67
C GLU A 59 12.02 -5.94 -6.75
N LEU A 60 11.76 -6.00 -5.45
CA LEU A 60 12.64 -6.61 -4.46
C LEU A 60 12.59 -8.15 -4.46
N GLY A 61 11.69 -8.77 -5.22
CA GLY A 61 11.61 -10.21 -5.40
C GLY A 61 10.51 -10.92 -4.63
N ALA A 62 9.57 -10.20 -4.00
CA ALA A 62 8.41 -10.83 -3.38
C ALA A 62 7.56 -11.54 -4.44
N ARG A 63 7.15 -12.80 -4.16
CA ARG A 63 6.40 -13.64 -5.11
C ARG A 63 4.90 -13.64 -4.88
N PHE A 64 4.48 -13.32 -3.65
CA PHE A 64 3.08 -13.22 -3.29
C PHE A 64 2.81 -11.81 -2.74
N ILE A 65 1.90 -11.11 -3.39
CA ILE A 65 1.42 -9.80 -2.91
C ILE A 65 -0.02 -9.95 -2.43
N MET A 66 -0.23 -9.74 -1.14
CA MET A 66 -1.56 -9.48 -0.62
C MET A 66 -1.81 -7.98 -0.78
N HIS A 67 -2.56 -7.62 -1.82
CA HIS A 67 -2.74 -6.21 -2.18
C HIS A 67 -4.01 -5.65 -1.57
N SER A 68 -3.86 -4.61 -0.72
CA SER A 68 -4.95 -3.84 -0.14
C SER A 68 -5.96 -4.69 0.66
N SER A 69 -7.19 -4.22 0.70
CA SER A 69 -8.36 -4.89 1.24
C SER A 69 -9.58 -4.52 0.39
N ASP A 70 -10.65 -5.29 0.51
CA ASP A 70 -11.93 -4.98 -0.13
C ASP A 70 -12.43 -3.58 0.25
N ALA A 71 -12.39 -3.25 1.55
CA ALA A 71 -12.76 -1.92 2.05
C ALA A 71 -11.84 -0.82 1.48
N GLY A 72 -10.53 -1.04 1.42
CA GLY A 72 -9.58 -0.08 0.88
C GLY A 72 -9.76 0.16 -0.62
N ILE A 73 -10.03 -0.89 -1.38
CA ILE A 73 -10.29 -0.79 -2.82
C ILE A 73 -11.62 -0.07 -3.07
N LEU A 74 -12.67 -0.44 -2.34
CA LEU A 74 -13.99 0.18 -2.46
C LEU A 74 -13.92 1.68 -2.12
N LEU A 75 -13.25 2.04 -1.04
CA LEU A 75 -13.10 3.44 -0.62
C LEU A 75 -12.39 4.27 -1.69
N ARG A 76 -11.23 3.83 -2.16
CA ARG A 76 -10.48 4.56 -3.19
C ARG A 76 -11.25 4.66 -4.50
N GLY A 77 -11.84 3.56 -4.97
CA GLY A 77 -12.64 3.56 -6.19
C GLY A 77 -13.82 4.53 -6.10
N THR A 78 -14.51 4.54 -4.97
CA THR A 78 -15.63 5.46 -4.72
C THR A 78 -15.15 6.91 -4.69
N GLN A 79 -14.08 7.19 -3.99
CA GLN A 79 -13.51 8.53 -3.93
C GLN A 79 -13.11 9.06 -5.32
N ASP A 80 -12.44 8.24 -6.11
CA ASP A 80 -11.97 8.60 -7.45
C ASP A 80 -13.14 8.87 -8.40
N GLU A 81 -14.13 7.99 -8.44
CA GLU A 81 -15.31 8.14 -9.30
C GLU A 81 -16.12 9.38 -8.92
N PHE A 82 -16.40 9.58 -7.64
CA PHE A 82 -17.16 10.76 -7.20
C PHE A 82 -16.38 12.07 -7.37
N ALA A 83 -15.05 12.04 -7.23
CA ALA A 83 -14.22 13.20 -7.55
C ALA A 83 -14.33 13.58 -9.03
N GLU A 84 -14.30 12.59 -9.92
CA GLU A 84 -14.46 12.85 -11.37
C GLU A 84 -15.87 13.34 -11.71
N LEU A 85 -16.90 12.75 -11.14
CA LEU A 85 -18.29 13.21 -11.33
C LEU A 85 -18.48 14.66 -10.86
N ARG A 86 -17.88 15.04 -9.74
CA ARG A 86 -17.93 16.43 -9.25
C ARG A 86 -17.25 17.41 -10.21
N LYS A 87 -16.10 17.03 -10.80
CA LYS A 87 -15.43 17.84 -11.82
C LYS A 87 -16.32 18.05 -13.04
N ILE A 88 -16.98 16.99 -13.52
CA ILE A 88 -17.89 17.04 -14.66
C ILE A 88 -19.09 17.93 -14.33
N ALA A 89 -19.72 17.75 -13.19
CA ALA A 89 -20.86 18.55 -12.74
C ALA A 89 -20.49 20.05 -12.59
N GLY A 90 -19.34 20.34 -12.01
CA GLY A 90 -18.83 21.72 -11.87
C GLY A 90 -18.61 22.42 -13.21
N LYS A 91 -18.10 21.73 -14.21
CA LYS A 91 -17.93 22.26 -15.57
C LYS A 91 -19.26 22.62 -16.22
N LYS A 92 -20.33 21.82 -15.97
CA LYS A 92 -21.62 22.01 -16.60
C LYS A 92 -22.47 23.10 -15.91
N HIS A 93 -22.39 23.21 -14.60
CA HIS A 93 -23.30 24.04 -13.80
C HIS A 93 -22.65 25.29 -13.22
N GLY A 94 -21.37 25.57 -13.51
CA GLY A 94 -20.68 26.84 -13.21
C GLY A 94 -20.63 27.22 -11.73
N GLY A 95 -20.82 26.27 -10.82
CA GLY A 95 -20.78 26.51 -9.39
C GLY A 95 -20.10 25.37 -8.65
N VAL A 96 -18.99 25.67 -8.05
CA VAL A 96 -18.21 24.72 -7.27
C VAL A 96 -18.69 24.79 -5.83
N ALA A 97 -19.22 23.69 -5.32
CA ALA A 97 -19.06 23.40 -3.93
C ALA A 97 -17.62 22.78 -3.79
N GLU A 98 -16.67 23.52 -3.32
CA GLU A 98 -15.45 22.94 -2.75
C GLU A 98 -15.88 22.08 -1.57
N VAL A 99 -16.00 20.79 -1.79
CA VAL A 99 -16.03 19.85 -0.68
C VAL A 99 -14.57 19.64 -0.31
N VAL A 100 -14.15 20.31 0.73
CA VAL A 100 -12.91 20.01 1.43
C VAL A 100 -13.03 18.58 1.91
N ALA A 101 -12.28 17.68 1.28
CA ALA A 101 -12.08 16.34 1.78
C ALA A 101 -11.05 16.43 2.91
N GLU A 102 -11.46 16.90 4.07
CA GLU A 102 -10.78 16.64 5.31
C GLU A 102 -11.56 15.54 6.03
N ASP A 103 -11.12 14.34 5.80
CA ASP A 103 -11.00 13.29 6.80
C ASP A 103 -10.37 12.09 6.11
N THR A 104 -9.08 11.97 6.24
CA THR A 104 -8.41 10.70 6.06
C THR A 104 -8.92 9.77 7.17
N LEU A 105 -9.97 9.05 6.89
CA LEU A 105 -10.27 7.85 7.64
C LEU A 105 -9.12 6.87 7.36
N ASP A 106 -8.23 6.74 8.31
CA ASP A 106 -7.27 5.64 8.34
C ASP A 106 -8.05 4.33 8.42
N VAL A 107 -8.37 3.79 7.27
CA VAL A 107 -8.91 2.43 7.16
C VAL A 107 -7.73 1.50 7.15
N VAL A 108 -7.51 0.89 8.27
CA VAL A 108 -6.49 -0.14 8.48
C VAL A 108 -6.88 -1.43 7.76
#